data_3ca2faa478a3a343fcb1694fd48dc5f0
#
_entry.id   3ca2faa478a3a343fcb1694fd48dc5f0
#
_cell.length_a   1.000
_cell.length_b   1.000
_cell.length_c   1.000
_cell.angle_alpha   90.00
_cell.angle_beta   90.00
_cell.angle_gamma   90.00
#
_symmetry.space_group_name_H-M   'P 1'
#
loop_
_entity.id
_entity.type
_entity.pdbx_description
1 polymer ?
#
loop_
_entity_poly.entity_id
_entity_poly.type
_entity_poly.pdbx_seq_one_letter_code
_entity_poly.pdbx_strand_id
1 'polypeptide(L)'
;MKKQVVVIGLGRLGQSLAKTLSNIGHEVLAIDSKEEFVQEIAPFVTQAIQVDPTDESALRELGIKNFDVAVIALPEIEENLLSTLILKKVGIRYVIGRAINELHGTILERIGADKVVYPERDMGEGLAYVLTLGNIIDYIPVTSEYGVVKVSVPAYLIGKSLTEAGFGHYGRWEVIVLILQRKNDIILSPSATEVIKSEDVLVVSGSWDKLEQLFTHIQHPPEKQ
;
A
#
# COMPACT_ATOMS: atom_id res chain seq x y z
N MET A 1 -5.48 18.53 -4.07
CA MET A 1 -6.33 18.83 -5.25
C MET A 1 -7.30 17.67 -5.45
N LYS A 2 -8.58 17.97 -5.71
CA LYS A 2 -9.58 16.95 -6.04
C LYS A 2 -9.30 16.42 -7.44
N LYS A 3 -9.27 15.10 -7.61
CA LYS A 3 -9.08 14.43 -8.91
C LYS A 3 -10.35 13.71 -9.33
N GLN A 4 -10.51 13.52 -10.63
CA GLN A 4 -11.51 12.66 -11.23
C GLN A 4 -10.85 11.32 -11.60
N VAL A 5 -11.32 10.25 -10.99
CA VAL A 5 -10.71 8.91 -11.13
C VAL A 5 -11.74 7.92 -11.65
N VAL A 6 -11.34 7.14 -12.64
CA VAL A 6 -12.12 5.97 -13.11
C VAL A 6 -11.54 4.72 -12.49
N VAL A 7 -12.38 3.89 -11.89
CA VAL A 7 -12.00 2.55 -11.39
C VAL A 7 -12.76 1.52 -12.21
N ILE A 8 -12.04 0.67 -12.91
CA ILE A 8 -12.55 -0.39 -13.78
C ILE A 8 -12.27 -1.75 -13.16
N GLY A 9 -13.33 -2.54 -12.99
CA GLY A 9 -13.30 -3.81 -12.26
C GLY A 9 -13.54 -3.59 -10.77
N LEU A 10 -14.74 -3.98 -10.33
CA LEU A 10 -15.23 -3.75 -8.96
C LEU A 10 -15.19 -5.02 -8.11
N GLY A 11 -14.16 -5.83 -8.32
CA GLY A 11 -13.78 -6.87 -7.38
C GLY A 11 -13.25 -6.28 -6.05
N ARG A 12 -12.67 -7.11 -5.20
CA ARG A 12 -12.20 -6.68 -3.85
C ARG A 12 -11.27 -5.46 -3.90
N LEU A 13 -10.29 -5.48 -4.81
CA LEU A 13 -9.35 -4.36 -4.97
C LEU A 13 -10.06 -3.09 -5.45
N GLY A 14 -10.85 -3.21 -6.53
CA GLY A 14 -11.52 -2.05 -7.13
C GLY A 14 -12.52 -1.40 -6.19
N GLN A 15 -13.34 -2.17 -5.48
CA GLN A 15 -14.26 -1.63 -4.48
C GLN A 15 -13.55 -0.93 -3.33
N SER A 16 -12.49 -1.55 -2.77
CA SER A 16 -11.70 -0.94 -1.69
C SER A 16 -11.07 0.38 -2.14
N LEU A 17 -10.50 0.40 -3.35
CA LEU A 17 -9.90 1.59 -3.94
C LEU A 17 -10.94 2.69 -4.17
N ALA A 18 -12.07 2.35 -4.81
CA ALA A 18 -13.13 3.31 -5.13
C ALA A 18 -13.72 3.96 -3.87
N LYS A 19 -14.02 3.17 -2.84
CA LYS A 19 -14.50 3.65 -1.53
C LYS A 19 -13.48 4.58 -0.87
N THR A 20 -12.21 4.18 -0.86
CA THR A 20 -11.13 4.98 -0.25
C THR A 20 -10.94 6.30 -0.97
N LEU A 21 -10.89 6.30 -2.30
CA LEU A 21 -10.76 7.52 -3.10
C LEU A 21 -11.92 8.50 -2.86
N SER A 22 -13.14 7.99 -2.79
CA SER A 22 -14.31 8.80 -2.47
C SER A 22 -14.24 9.39 -1.06
N ASN A 23 -13.87 8.59 -0.06
CA ASN A 23 -13.74 9.02 1.34
C ASN A 23 -12.70 10.12 1.53
N ILE A 24 -11.61 10.11 0.76
CA ILE A 24 -10.58 11.15 0.80
C ILE A 24 -10.89 12.35 -0.12
N GLY A 25 -12.12 12.39 -0.70
CA GLY A 25 -12.67 13.56 -1.37
C GLY A 25 -12.46 13.63 -2.87
N HIS A 26 -12.06 12.54 -3.53
CA HIS A 26 -11.99 12.47 -4.99
C HIS A 26 -13.36 12.16 -5.63
N GLU A 27 -13.53 12.54 -6.89
CA GLU A 27 -14.67 12.12 -7.71
C GLU A 27 -14.34 10.78 -8.36
N VAL A 28 -15.21 9.79 -8.13
CA VAL A 28 -14.97 8.43 -8.60
C VAL A 28 -16.10 7.98 -9.53
N LEU A 29 -15.73 7.59 -10.74
CA LEU A 29 -16.55 6.79 -11.64
C LEU A 29 -16.13 5.34 -11.51
N ALA A 30 -17.03 4.48 -11.06
CA ALA A 30 -16.81 3.04 -10.89
C ALA A 30 -17.50 2.27 -12.02
N ILE A 31 -16.77 1.36 -12.68
CA ILE A 31 -17.24 0.63 -13.86
C ILE A 31 -17.00 -0.88 -13.66
N ASP A 32 -18.03 -1.67 -13.94
CA ASP A 32 -17.94 -3.12 -14.04
C ASP A 32 -18.97 -3.65 -15.04
N SER A 33 -18.73 -4.80 -15.63
CA SER A 33 -19.68 -5.51 -16.48
C SER A 33 -20.81 -6.17 -15.70
N LYS A 34 -20.60 -6.45 -14.41
CA LYS A 34 -21.56 -7.11 -13.52
C LYS A 34 -22.38 -6.10 -12.74
N GLU A 35 -23.68 -6.12 -12.93
CA GLU A 35 -24.62 -5.22 -12.26
C GLU A 35 -24.55 -5.31 -10.73
N GLU A 36 -24.35 -6.51 -10.18
CA GLU A 36 -24.24 -6.74 -8.74
C GLU A 36 -23.15 -5.89 -8.07
N PHE A 37 -21.95 -5.81 -8.68
CA PHE A 37 -20.85 -5.01 -8.17
C PHE A 37 -21.11 -3.50 -8.32
N VAL A 38 -21.79 -3.11 -9.40
CA VAL A 38 -22.15 -1.71 -9.63
C VAL A 38 -23.17 -1.24 -8.59
N GLN A 39 -24.18 -2.05 -8.29
CA GLN A 39 -25.19 -1.72 -7.26
C GLN A 39 -24.56 -1.67 -5.86
N GLU A 40 -23.64 -2.58 -5.55
CA GLU A 40 -22.96 -2.63 -4.26
C GLU A 40 -22.10 -1.38 -3.99
N ILE A 41 -21.41 -0.85 -5.02
CA ILE A 41 -20.52 0.29 -4.88
C ILE A 41 -21.23 1.65 -5.00
N ALA A 42 -22.37 1.70 -5.69
CA ALA A 42 -23.07 2.95 -6.01
C ALA A 42 -23.31 3.90 -4.82
N PRO A 43 -23.65 3.44 -3.59
CA PRO A 43 -23.84 4.32 -2.45
C PRO A 43 -22.57 5.05 -1.97
N PHE A 44 -21.37 4.61 -2.41
CA PHE A 44 -20.09 5.04 -1.86
C PHE A 44 -19.26 5.90 -2.82
N VAL A 45 -19.66 6.04 -4.08
CA VAL A 45 -18.91 6.73 -5.12
C VAL A 45 -19.73 7.82 -5.79
N THR A 46 -19.09 8.67 -6.59
CA THR A 46 -19.79 9.75 -7.30
C THR A 46 -20.75 9.19 -8.34
N GLN A 47 -20.31 8.15 -9.07
CA GLN A 47 -21.12 7.47 -10.09
C GLN A 47 -20.64 6.03 -10.24
N ALA A 48 -21.60 5.11 -10.43
CA ALA A 48 -21.31 3.72 -10.75
C ALA A 48 -22.14 3.31 -11.97
N ILE A 49 -21.49 2.67 -12.94
CA ILE A 49 -22.11 2.34 -14.25
C ILE A 49 -21.76 0.93 -14.63
N GLN A 50 -22.77 0.19 -15.09
CA GLN A 50 -22.60 -1.11 -15.71
C GLN A 50 -22.20 -0.93 -17.18
N VAL A 51 -20.97 -1.29 -17.51
CA VAL A 51 -20.43 -1.24 -18.88
C VAL A 51 -19.38 -2.33 -19.04
N ASP A 52 -19.33 -2.90 -20.23
CA ASP A 52 -18.21 -3.75 -20.65
C ASP A 52 -16.96 -2.88 -20.83
N PRO A 53 -15.90 -3.08 -20.03
CA PRO A 53 -14.70 -2.26 -20.10
C PRO A 53 -13.89 -2.46 -21.39
N THR A 54 -14.28 -3.40 -22.23
CA THR A 54 -13.70 -3.64 -23.56
C THR A 54 -14.51 -2.99 -24.69
N ASP A 55 -15.63 -2.33 -24.38
CA ASP A 55 -16.41 -1.54 -25.34
C ASP A 55 -15.86 -0.10 -25.45
N GLU A 56 -15.04 0.14 -26.50
CA GLU A 56 -14.45 1.47 -26.76
C GLU A 56 -15.53 2.55 -26.96
N SER A 57 -16.65 2.21 -27.59
CA SER A 57 -17.73 3.18 -27.89
C SER A 57 -18.35 3.68 -26.58
N ALA A 58 -18.71 2.74 -25.71
CA ALA A 58 -19.29 3.05 -24.42
C ALA A 58 -18.33 3.87 -23.53
N LEU A 59 -17.03 3.52 -23.51
CA LEU A 59 -16.04 4.31 -22.75
C LEU A 59 -15.88 5.72 -23.30
N ARG A 60 -15.98 5.93 -24.62
CA ARG A 60 -15.96 7.27 -25.23
C ARG A 60 -17.20 8.09 -24.87
N GLU A 61 -18.38 7.47 -24.88
CA GLU A 61 -19.64 8.13 -24.50
C GLU A 61 -19.65 8.58 -23.05
N LEU A 62 -19.01 7.82 -22.16
CA LEU A 62 -18.80 8.17 -20.76
C LEU A 62 -17.80 9.33 -20.55
N GLY A 63 -17.14 9.76 -21.62
CA GLY A 63 -16.19 10.89 -21.55
C GLY A 63 -14.92 10.58 -20.77
N ILE A 64 -14.48 9.33 -20.74
CA ILE A 64 -13.34 8.83 -19.94
C ILE A 64 -12.06 9.66 -20.16
N LYS A 65 -11.85 10.20 -21.36
CA LYS A 65 -10.69 11.05 -21.67
C LYS A 65 -10.52 12.28 -20.78
N ASN A 66 -11.61 12.73 -20.14
CA ASN A 66 -11.62 13.93 -19.30
C ASN A 66 -11.19 13.61 -17.85
N PHE A 67 -11.07 12.36 -17.50
CA PHE A 67 -10.63 11.93 -16.17
C PHE A 67 -9.11 12.04 -16.04
N ASP A 68 -8.63 12.33 -14.82
CA ASP A 68 -7.20 12.47 -14.53
C ASP A 68 -6.47 11.12 -14.53
N VAL A 69 -7.12 10.09 -14.01
CA VAL A 69 -6.54 8.75 -13.79
C VAL A 69 -7.58 7.67 -14.06
N ALA A 70 -7.18 6.59 -14.71
CA ALA A 70 -7.90 5.32 -14.70
C ALA A 70 -7.10 4.25 -13.97
N VAL A 71 -7.79 3.44 -13.17
CA VAL A 71 -7.23 2.26 -12.52
C VAL A 71 -7.99 1.02 -13.00
N ILE A 72 -7.26 0.08 -13.58
CA ILE A 72 -7.81 -1.18 -14.09
C ILE A 72 -7.49 -2.26 -13.06
N ALA A 73 -8.54 -2.76 -12.40
CA ALA A 73 -8.47 -3.76 -11.34
C ALA A 73 -9.11 -5.10 -11.76
N LEU A 74 -9.23 -5.34 -13.08
CA LEU A 74 -9.79 -6.56 -13.65
C LEU A 74 -8.88 -7.76 -13.37
N PRO A 75 -9.45 -8.92 -13.02
CA PRO A 75 -8.66 -10.12 -12.74
C PRO A 75 -8.21 -10.85 -14.01
N GLU A 76 -9.00 -10.80 -15.09
CA GLU A 76 -8.72 -11.52 -16.33
C GLU A 76 -7.69 -10.75 -17.16
N ILE A 77 -6.63 -11.45 -17.60
CA ILE A 77 -5.51 -10.84 -18.33
C ILE A 77 -6.00 -10.18 -19.63
N GLU A 78 -6.80 -10.90 -20.41
CA GLU A 78 -7.28 -10.44 -21.72
C GLU A 78 -8.09 -9.14 -21.58
N GLU A 79 -9.10 -9.13 -20.71
CA GLU A 79 -9.93 -7.94 -20.45
C GLU A 79 -9.10 -6.77 -19.95
N ASN A 80 -8.13 -7.03 -19.06
CA ASN A 80 -7.26 -6.03 -18.49
C ASN A 80 -6.37 -5.38 -19.57
N LEU A 81 -5.75 -6.18 -20.43
CA LEU A 81 -4.92 -5.69 -21.53
C LEU A 81 -5.74 -4.90 -22.55
N LEU A 82 -6.91 -5.41 -22.96
CA LEU A 82 -7.79 -4.73 -23.91
C LEU A 82 -8.29 -3.40 -23.34
N SER A 83 -8.76 -3.38 -22.10
CA SER A 83 -9.20 -2.16 -21.44
C SER A 83 -8.07 -1.13 -21.34
N THR A 84 -6.84 -1.57 -21.01
CA THR A 84 -5.66 -0.70 -20.97
C THR A 84 -5.38 -0.06 -22.33
N LEU A 85 -5.39 -0.89 -23.39
CA LEU A 85 -5.15 -0.41 -24.75
C LEU A 85 -6.22 0.60 -25.20
N ILE A 86 -7.49 0.31 -24.93
CA ILE A 86 -8.62 1.17 -25.26
C ILE A 86 -8.52 2.50 -24.51
N LEU A 87 -8.24 2.50 -23.21
CA LEU A 87 -8.10 3.72 -22.42
C LEU A 87 -6.97 4.61 -22.96
N LYS A 88 -5.82 4.04 -23.29
CA LYS A 88 -4.72 4.82 -23.90
C LYS A 88 -5.11 5.35 -25.27
N LYS A 89 -5.83 4.57 -26.10
CA LYS A 89 -6.36 5.00 -27.40
C LYS A 89 -7.41 6.12 -27.27
N VAL A 90 -8.26 6.06 -26.24
CA VAL A 90 -9.26 7.11 -25.93
C VAL A 90 -8.58 8.40 -25.47
N GLY A 91 -7.35 8.32 -24.94
CA GLY A 91 -6.51 9.46 -24.59
C GLY A 91 -6.58 9.87 -23.12
N ILE A 92 -6.90 8.94 -22.21
CA ILE A 92 -6.78 9.24 -20.79
C ILE A 92 -5.31 9.48 -20.42
N ARG A 93 -5.09 10.45 -19.51
CA ARG A 93 -3.73 10.95 -19.20
C ARG A 93 -2.87 9.91 -18.47
N TYR A 94 -3.45 9.21 -17.51
CA TYR A 94 -2.70 8.32 -16.63
C TYR A 94 -3.46 7.02 -16.36
N VAL A 95 -2.86 5.90 -16.72
CA VAL A 95 -3.47 4.56 -16.58
C VAL A 95 -2.62 3.71 -15.65
N ILE A 96 -3.25 3.17 -14.62
CA ILE A 96 -2.67 2.20 -13.69
C ILE A 96 -3.27 0.83 -13.97
N GLY A 97 -2.42 -0.14 -14.31
CA GLY A 97 -2.82 -1.54 -14.55
C GLY A 97 -2.46 -2.44 -13.38
N ARG A 98 -3.39 -3.31 -12.95
CA ARG A 98 -3.09 -4.41 -12.02
C ARG A 98 -2.53 -5.58 -12.80
N ALA A 99 -1.31 -6.01 -12.45
CA ALA A 99 -0.70 -7.22 -12.99
C ALA A 99 -0.79 -8.38 -12.00
N ILE A 100 -0.97 -9.60 -12.52
CA ILE A 100 -0.98 -10.83 -11.73
C ILE A 100 0.38 -11.54 -11.71
N ASN A 101 1.27 -11.21 -12.67
CA ASN A 101 2.64 -11.71 -12.76
C ASN A 101 3.52 -10.76 -13.59
N GLU A 102 4.82 -11.00 -13.62
CA GLU A 102 5.82 -10.16 -14.30
C GLU A 102 5.58 -10.06 -15.82
N LEU A 103 5.20 -11.17 -16.48
CA LEU A 103 4.94 -11.15 -17.90
C LEU A 103 3.73 -10.24 -18.24
N HIS A 104 2.65 -10.37 -17.46
CA HIS A 104 1.47 -9.51 -17.61
C HIS A 104 1.86 -8.03 -17.39
N GLY A 105 2.65 -7.73 -16.36
CA GLY A 105 3.12 -6.37 -16.10
C GLY A 105 3.95 -5.79 -17.24
N THR A 106 4.88 -6.58 -17.77
CA THR A 106 5.69 -6.18 -18.93
C THR A 106 4.84 -5.85 -20.16
N ILE A 107 3.77 -6.61 -20.39
CA ILE A 107 2.85 -6.35 -21.51
C ILE A 107 2.07 -5.05 -21.24
N LEU A 108 1.55 -4.85 -20.02
CA LEU A 108 0.83 -3.63 -19.63
C LEU A 108 1.68 -2.37 -19.85
N GLU A 109 2.95 -2.39 -19.46
CA GLU A 109 3.88 -1.28 -19.70
C GLU A 109 4.07 -1.02 -21.20
N ARG A 110 4.26 -2.08 -21.99
CA ARG A 110 4.45 -1.96 -23.45
C ARG A 110 3.24 -1.42 -24.20
N ILE A 111 2.02 -1.72 -23.74
CA ILE A 111 0.79 -1.19 -24.34
C ILE A 111 0.41 0.19 -23.79
N GLY A 112 1.23 0.76 -22.88
CA GLY A 112 1.15 2.14 -22.45
C GLY A 112 0.55 2.40 -21.09
N ALA A 113 0.45 1.40 -20.20
CA ALA A 113 0.15 1.66 -18.81
C ALA A 113 1.27 2.55 -18.21
N ASP A 114 0.88 3.63 -17.55
CA ASP A 114 1.82 4.59 -16.94
C ASP A 114 2.38 4.06 -15.61
N LYS A 115 1.65 3.15 -14.98
CA LYS A 115 2.08 2.43 -13.78
C LYS A 115 1.48 1.04 -13.75
N VAL A 116 2.29 0.06 -13.32
CA VAL A 116 1.84 -1.30 -13.03
C VAL A 116 1.96 -1.56 -11.54
N VAL A 117 0.97 -2.24 -10.96
CA VAL A 117 0.94 -2.64 -9.55
C VAL A 117 0.68 -4.14 -9.43
N TYR A 118 1.23 -4.77 -8.39
CA TYR A 118 1.14 -6.19 -8.11
C TYR A 118 0.57 -6.43 -6.70
N PRO A 119 -0.71 -6.14 -6.44
CA PRO A 119 -1.26 -6.10 -5.09
C PRO A 119 -1.10 -7.39 -4.31
N GLU A 120 -1.25 -8.55 -4.97
CA GLU A 120 -1.14 -9.85 -4.33
C GLU A 120 0.31 -10.18 -3.95
N ARG A 121 1.27 -9.86 -4.81
CA ARG A 121 2.69 -10.03 -4.54
C ARG A 121 3.12 -9.13 -3.39
N ASP A 122 2.84 -7.84 -3.51
CA ASP A 122 3.29 -6.83 -2.55
C ASP A 122 2.69 -7.10 -1.16
N MET A 123 1.43 -7.55 -1.10
CA MET A 123 0.79 -7.97 0.15
C MET A 123 1.38 -9.29 0.69
N GLY A 124 1.65 -10.27 -0.20
CA GLY A 124 2.25 -11.55 0.19
C GLY A 124 3.64 -11.39 0.79
N GLU A 125 4.47 -10.55 0.16
CA GLU A 125 5.79 -10.19 0.68
C GLU A 125 5.68 -9.52 2.06
N GLY A 126 4.76 -8.56 2.22
CA GLY A 126 4.51 -7.90 3.51
C GLY A 126 4.11 -8.86 4.62
N LEU A 127 3.19 -9.76 4.35
CA LEU A 127 2.76 -10.76 5.31
C LEU A 127 3.89 -11.72 5.70
N ALA A 128 4.76 -12.09 4.75
CA ALA A 128 5.91 -12.95 5.05
C ALA A 128 6.84 -12.30 6.09
N TYR A 129 7.13 -11.00 5.95
CA TYR A 129 7.92 -10.27 6.96
C TYR A 129 7.22 -10.20 8.31
N VAL A 130 5.92 -9.87 8.34
CA VAL A 130 5.14 -9.82 9.59
C VAL A 130 5.11 -11.17 10.31
N LEU A 131 5.02 -12.28 9.56
CA LEU A 131 4.96 -13.62 10.13
C LEU A 131 6.32 -14.13 10.63
N THR A 132 7.40 -13.75 9.97
CA THR A 132 8.75 -14.28 10.25
C THR A 132 9.53 -13.47 11.26
N LEU A 133 9.32 -12.16 11.29
CA LEU A 133 10.01 -11.24 12.19
C LEU A 133 9.06 -10.86 13.33
N GLY A 134 9.09 -11.57 14.44
CA GLY A 134 8.21 -11.36 15.59
C GLY A 134 8.16 -9.92 16.10
N ASN A 135 7.04 -9.54 16.71
CA ASN A 135 6.72 -8.19 17.18
C ASN A 135 6.51 -7.12 16.08
N ILE A 136 6.62 -7.47 14.78
CA ILE A 136 6.25 -6.57 13.70
C ILE A 136 4.73 -6.50 13.59
N ILE A 137 4.20 -5.29 13.58
CA ILE A 137 2.78 -4.99 13.40
C ILE A 137 2.51 -4.67 11.93
N ASP A 138 3.45 -3.92 11.29
CA ASP A 138 3.31 -3.46 9.91
C ASP A 138 4.67 -3.08 9.35
N TYR A 139 4.77 -3.06 8.01
CA TYR A 139 6.02 -2.75 7.35
C TYR A 139 5.79 -1.99 6.02
N ILE A 140 6.70 -1.10 5.68
CA ILE A 140 6.70 -0.33 4.44
C ILE A 140 8.08 -0.44 3.79
N PRO A 141 8.21 -1.11 2.63
CA PRO A 141 9.47 -1.10 1.88
C PRO A 141 9.68 0.30 1.28
N VAL A 142 10.88 0.86 1.50
CA VAL A 142 11.26 2.15 0.91
C VAL A 142 12.11 1.91 -0.34
N THR A 143 13.07 0.98 -0.24
CA THR A 143 13.86 0.46 -1.34
C THR A 143 14.08 -1.04 -1.15
N SER A 144 14.77 -1.71 -2.08
CA SER A 144 15.20 -3.11 -1.90
C SER A 144 16.10 -3.33 -0.68
N GLU A 145 16.76 -2.27 -0.17
CA GLU A 145 17.72 -2.37 0.94
C GLU A 145 17.22 -1.75 2.24
N TYR A 146 16.25 -0.82 2.19
CA TYR A 146 15.78 -0.05 3.33
C TYR A 146 14.27 -0.12 3.50
N GLY A 147 13.83 -0.13 4.76
CA GLY A 147 12.41 -0.13 5.10
C GLY A 147 12.07 0.67 6.34
N VAL A 148 10.76 0.84 6.54
CA VAL A 148 10.14 1.37 7.74
C VAL A 148 9.27 0.28 8.34
N VAL A 149 9.41 0.02 9.63
CA VAL A 149 8.70 -1.05 10.33
C VAL A 149 8.00 -0.50 11.55
N LYS A 150 6.76 -0.92 11.76
CA LYS A 150 6.01 -0.68 12.98
C LYS A 150 6.14 -1.91 13.90
N VAL A 151 6.65 -1.70 15.12
CA VAL A 151 7.00 -2.81 16.02
C VAL A 151 6.48 -2.53 17.43
N SER A 152 5.94 -3.57 18.08
CA SER A 152 5.63 -3.52 19.50
C SER A 152 6.91 -3.67 20.33
N VAL A 153 6.99 -2.93 21.45
CA VAL A 153 8.16 -2.94 22.31
C VAL A 153 8.18 -4.19 23.18
N PRO A 154 9.27 -4.99 23.16
CA PRO A 154 9.43 -6.12 24.05
C PRO A 154 9.70 -5.69 25.51
N ALA A 155 9.27 -6.53 26.45
CA ALA A 155 9.31 -6.20 27.88
C ALA A 155 10.71 -5.80 28.42
N TYR A 156 11.80 -6.36 27.87
CA TYR A 156 13.16 -6.10 28.34
C TYR A 156 13.71 -4.71 27.95
N LEU A 157 13.04 -4.00 27.03
CA LEU A 157 13.36 -2.61 26.65
C LEU A 157 12.59 -1.58 27.48
N ILE A 158 11.56 -1.99 28.21
CA ILE A 158 10.77 -1.10 29.05
C ILE A 158 11.65 -0.49 30.15
N GLY A 159 11.52 0.81 30.34
CA GLY A 159 12.31 1.58 31.32
C GLY A 159 13.68 2.07 30.80
N LYS A 160 14.11 1.62 29.64
CA LYS A 160 15.34 2.14 28.99
C LYS A 160 15.02 3.35 28.14
N SER A 161 15.96 4.27 28.02
CA SER A 161 15.92 5.30 26.98
C SER A 161 16.17 4.68 25.60
N LEU A 162 15.81 5.40 24.53
CA LEU A 162 16.06 4.92 23.16
C LEU A 162 17.55 4.67 22.91
N THR A 163 18.44 5.50 23.46
CA THR A 163 19.90 5.29 23.39
C THR A 163 20.34 4.03 24.14
N GLU A 164 19.88 3.81 25.38
CA GLU A 164 20.21 2.60 26.16
C GLU A 164 19.64 1.34 25.52
N ALA A 165 18.53 1.46 24.80
CA ALA A 165 17.94 0.38 24.00
C ALA A 165 18.73 0.10 22.70
N GLY A 166 19.69 0.96 22.34
CA GLY A 166 20.57 0.80 21.19
C GLY A 166 20.01 1.38 19.88
N PHE A 167 18.98 2.23 19.94
CA PHE A 167 18.47 2.97 18.79
C PHE A 167 19.29 4.22 18.49
N GLY A 168 19.25 4.67 17.23
CA GLY A 168 19.92 5.87 16.75
C GLY A 168 21.00 5.57 15.73
N HIS A 169 21.48 6.61 15.03
CA HIS A 169 22.45 6.49 13.94
C HIS A 169 23.79 5.84 14.40
N TYR A 170 24.21 6.13 15.61
CA TYR A 170 25.41 5.53 16.24
C TYR A 170 25.05 4.48 17.30
N GLY A 171 23.79 4.07 17.36
CA GLY A 171 23.33 3.03 18.26
C GLY A 171 23.75 1.64 17.77
N ARG A 172 23.66 0.66 18.66
CA ARG A 172 24.00 -0.76 18.37
C ARG A 172 23.32 -1.29 17.09
N TRP A 173 22.07 -0.85 16.86
CA TRP A 173 21.25 -1.36 15.76
C TRP A 173 21.38 -0.56 14.47
N GLU A 174 21.92 0.67 14.53
CA GLU A 174 21.90 1.62 13.41
C GLU A 174 20.48 1.82 12.81
N VAL A 175 19.47 1.72 13.68
CA VAL A 175 18.05 1.85 13.38
C VAL A 175 17.52 3.11 14.07
N ILE A 176 16.81 3.93 13.32
CA ILE A 176 16.30 5.21 13.79
C ILE A 176 14.83 5.07 14.17
N VAL A 177 14.43 5.58 15.34
CA VAL A 177 13.03 5.69 15.73
C VAL A 177 12.45 6.97 15.14
N LEU A 178 11.53 6.83 14.21
CA LEU A 178 10.85 7.95 13.56
C LEU A 178 9.66 8.43 14.39
N ILE A 179 8.89 7.49 14.93
CA ILE A 179 7.67 7.75 15.70
C ILE A 179 7.63 6.81 16.90
N LEU A 180 7.21 7.35 18.04
CA LEU A 180 6.80 6.57 19.20
C LEU A 180 5.31 6.83 19.45
N GLN A 181 4.50 5.79 19.34
CA GLN A 181 3.08 5.82 19.65
C GLN A 181 2.89 5.30 21.09
N ARG A 182 2.32 6.13 21.94
CA ARG A 182 2.00 5.81 23.34
C ARG A 182 0.50 5.94 23.55
N LYS A 183 -0.22 4.84 23.52
CA LYS A 183 -1.70 4.81 23.50
C LYS A 183 -2.25 5.67 22.35
N ASN A 184 -2.85 6.82 22.66
CA ASN A 184 -3.39 7.77 21.68
C ASN A 184 -2.43 8.91 21.33
N ASP A 185 -1.30 9.02 22.04
CA ASP A 185 -0.33 10.08 21.81
C ASP A 185 0.71 9.65 20.77
N ILE A 186 1.04 10.58 19.89
CA ILE A 186 2.07 10.38 18.85
C ILE A 186 3.22 11.33 19.11
N ILE A 187 4.39 10.76 19.34
CA ILE A 187 5.65 11.50 19.52
C ILE A 187 6.46 11.34 18.23
N LEU A 188 6.55 12.41 17.45
CA LEU A 188 7.36 12.47 16.24
C LEU A 188 8.82 12.75 16.61
N SER A 189 9.75 12.04 15.97
CA SER A 189 11.20 12.18 16.22
C SER A 189 11.53 12.22 17.71
N PRO A 190 11.20 11.16 18.47
CA PRO A 190 11.40 11.15 19.91
C PRO A 190 12.87 11.42 20.26
N SER A 191 13.10 12.09 21.40
CA SER A 191 14.44 12.34 21.91
C SER A 191 15.19 11.04 22.17
N ALA A 192 16.51 11.06 21.97
CA ALA A 192 17.39 9.92 22.30
C ALA A 192 17.28 9.47 23.77
N THR A 193 16.89 10.39 24.66
CA THR A 193 16.64 10.15 26.09
C THR A 193 15.19 9.78 26.40
N GLU A 194 14.29 9.71 25.41
CA GLU A 194 12.90 9.28 25.62
C GLU A 194 12.87 7.86 26.18
N VAL A 195 12.16 7.69 27.30
CA VAL A 195 12.08 6.40 27.99
C VAL A 195 10.92 5.57 27.43
N ILE A 196 11.24 4.35 27.05
CA ILE A 196 10.29 3.36 26.54
C ILE A 196 9.39 2.88 27.67
N LYS A 197 8.07 2.91 27.43
CA LYS A 197 7.05 2.45 28.38
C LYS A 197 6.35 1.21 27.89
N SER A 198 5.62 0.55 28.79
CA SER A 198 4.74 -0.56 28.43
C SER A 198 3.70 -0.09 27.40
N GLU A 199 3.40 -0.93 26.44
CA GLU A 199 2.45 -0.68 25.34
C GLU A 199 2.89 0.39 24.32
N ASP A 200 4.12 0.91 24.41
CA ASP A 200 4.65 1.76 23.35
C ASP A 200 4.79 0.94 22.05
N VAL A 201 4.50 1.59 20.94
CA VAL A 201 4.74 1.08 19.59
C VAL A 201 5.72 2.01 18.90
N LEU A 202 6.78 1.45 18.34
CA LEU A 202 7.80 2.21 17.64
C LEU A 202 7.60 2.06 16.12
N VAL A 203 7.77 3.16 15.40
CA VAL A 203 7.99 3.15 13.95
C VAL A 203 9.46 3.43 13.73
N VAL A 204 10.16 2.44 13.20
CA VAL A 204 11.62 2.46 13.04
C VAL A 204 12.01 2.36 11.58
N SER A 205 13.16 2.93 11.22
CA SER A 205 13.73 2.87 9.87
C SER A 205 15.19 2.43 9.92
N GLY A 206 15.57 1.58 8.97
CA GLY A 206 16.94 1.08 8.81
C GLY A 206 17.09 0.21 7.56
N SER A 207 18.31 -0.30 7.32
CA SER A 207 18.50 -1.35 6.32
C SER A 207 17.86 -2.66 6.79
N TRP A 208 17.45 -3.50 5.84
CA TRP A 208 16.81 -4.79 6.17
C TRP A 208 17.71 -5.65 7.05
N ASP A 209 19.02 -5.70 6.78
CA ASP A 209 19.97 -6.45 7.60
C ASP A 209 20.00 -5.98 9.06
N LYS A 210 19.91 -4.67 9.28
CA LYS A 210 19.90 -4.09 10.64
C LYS A 210 18.57 -4.29 11.35
N LEU A 211 17.48 -4.18 10.62
CA LEU A 211 16.14 -4.47 11.12
C LEU A 211 16.03 -5.95 11.50
N GLU A 212 16.50 -6.87 10.67
CA GLU A 212 16.50 -8.30 10.98
C GLU A 212 17.35 -8.64 12.22
N GLN A 213 18.54 -8.06 12.34
CA GLN A 213 19.37 -8.20 13.55
C GLN A 213 18.65 -7.70 14.81
N LEU A 214 17.98 -6.54 14.73
CA LEU A 214 17.17 -6.00 15.82
C LEU A 214 16.04 -6.98 16.20
N PHE A 215 15.29 -7.47 15.21
CA PHE A 215 14.15 -8.37 15.45
C PHE A 215 14.57 -9.74 15.98
N THR A 216 15.65 -10.31 15.48
CA THR A 216 16.23 -11.55 15.99
C THR A 216 16.63 -11.40 17.47
N HIS A 217 17.25 -10.27 17.81
CA HIS A 217 17.59 -9.98 19.21
C HIS A 217 16.35 -9.75 20.09
N ILE A 218 15.30 -9.15 19.53
CA ILE A 218 14.03 -8.94 20.23
C ILE A 218 13.37 -10.30 20.56
N GLN A 219 13.44 -11.28 19.65
CA GLN A 219 12.88 -12.62 19.86
C GLN A 219 13.71 -13.46 20.82
N HIS A 220 15.02 -13.32 20.79
CA HIS A 220 15.96 -14.10 21.59
C HIS A 220 16.86 -13.16 22.39
N PRO A 221 16.32 -12.51 23.45
CA PRO A 221 17.15 -11.65 24.30
C PRO A 221 18.27 -12.49 24.94
N PRO A 222 19.50 -11.95 25.05
CA PRO A 222 20.59 -12.65 25.74
C PRO A 222 20.15 -13.01 27.15
N GLU A 223 20.41 -14.24 27.55
CA GLU A 223 20.20 -14.66 28.94
C GLU A 223 20.93 -13.68 29.87
N LYS A 224 20.22 -13.22 30.90
CA LYS A 224 20.83 -12.33 31.91
C LYS A 224 21.96 -13.13 32.57
N GLN A 225 23.21 -12.74 32.30
CA GLN A 225 24.36 -13.15 33.12
C GLN A 225 24.30 -12.51 34.50
#